data_74896411e37fc2edf30c6db1533c680c
#
_entry.id   74896411e37fc2edf30c6db1533c680c
#
_cell.length_a   1.000
_cell.length_b   1.000
_cell.length_c   1.000
_cell.angle_alpha   90.00
_cell.angle_beta   90.00
_cell.angle_gamma   90.00
#
_symmetry.space_group_name_H-M   'P 1'
#
loop_
_entity.id
_entity.type
_entity.pdbx_description
1 polymer ?
#
loop_
_entity_poly.entity_id
_entity_poly.type
_entity_poly.pdbx_seq_one_letter_code
_entity_poly.pdbx_strand_id
1 'polypeptide(L)'
;GKSSRMYKKIVDDKKMALQIGAFNYSQEDYGTYILYGLPQSPFTAANLLAEIDEEIVKLQTELISEKDLQKLQNQFDNQYVNSNSTIEGIANNLATYHLLYGDVNLINTEIEMYHSITREEIRDIAKKYLNPNQRMVLDYVPVKDKSQN
;
A
#
# COMPACT_ATOMS: atom_id res chain seq x y z
N GLY A 1 5.78 1.07 -3.54
CA GLY A 1 6.66 1.47 -4.64
C GLY A 1 7.98 0.72 -4.60
N LYS A 2 8.82 0.84 -5.64
CA LYS A 2 10.11 0.11 -5.79
C LYS A 2 11.12 0.33 -4.66
N SER A 3 11.01 1.42 -3.93
CA SER A 3 11.87 1.70 -2.76
C SER A 3 11.36 1.08 -1.45
N SER A 4 10.23 0.36 -1.47
CA SER A 4 9.68 -0.27 -0.28
C SER A 4 10.53 -1.47 0.16
N ARG A 5 10.50 -1.76 1.47
CA ARG A 5 11.18 -2.91 2.06
C ARG A 5 10.76 -4.23 1.40
N MET A 6 9.46 -4.41 1.21
CA MET A 6 8.88 -5.60 0.57
C MET A 6 9.36 -5.76 -0.88
N TYR A 7 9.40 -4.68 -1.67
CA TYR A 7 9.88 -4.74 -3.05
C TYR A 7 11.36 -5.12 -3.11
N LYS A 8 12.19 -4.45 -2.32
CA LYS A 8 13.63 -4.74 -2.26
C LYS A 8 13.89 -6.20 -1.90
N LYS A 9 13.27 -6.69 -0.82
CA LYS A 9 13.46 -8.09 -0.36
C LYS A 9 13.00 -9.10 -1.41
N ILE A 10 11.78 -8.96 -1.92
CA ILE A 10 11.12 -10.00 -2.72
C ILE A 10 11.52 -9.92 -4.20
N VAL A 11 11.60 -8.70 -4.76
CA VAL A 11 11.90 -8.50 -6.17
C VAL A 11 13.41 -8.36 -6.41
N ASP A 12 14.07 -7.45 -5.66
CA ASP A 12 15.47 -7.11 -5.95
C ASP A 12 16.44 -8.17 -5.41
N ASP A 13 16.26 -8.63 -4.16
CA ASP A 13 17.20 -9.53 -3.49
C ASP A 13 16.89 -11.01 -3.80
N LYS A 14 15.66 -11.45 -3.49
CA LYS A 14 15.25 -12.86 -3.63
C LYS A 14 14.83 -13.25 -5.04
N LYS A 15 14.56 -12.31 -5.93
CA LYS A 15 14.09 -12.56 -7.32
C LYS A 15 12.85 -13.47 -7.39
N MET A 16 11.98 -13.39 -6.40
CA MET A 16 10.80 -14.27 -6.29
C MET A 16 9.60 -13.76 -7.07
N ALA A 17 9.58 -12.48 -7.39
CA ALA A 17 8.47 -11.85 -8.12
C ALA A 17 9.01 -10.89 -9.18
N LEU A 18 8.29 -10.78 -10.28
CA LEU A 18 8.49 -9.73 -11.30
C LEU A 18 7.98 -8.38 -10.79
N GLN A 19 6.94 -8.41 -9.99
CA GLN A 19 6.31 -7.22 -9.43
C GLN A 19 5.63 -7.55 -8.11
N ILE A 20 5.67 -6.60 -7.18
CA ILE A 20 4.90 -6.61 -5.94
C ILE A 20 4.48 -5.19 -5.59
N GLY A 21 3.31 -5.04 -5.02
CA GLY A 21 2.81 -3.73 -4.60
C GLY A 21 1.68 -3.83 -3.61
N ALA A 22 1.33 -2.68 -3.06
CA ALA A 22 0.19 -2.51 -2.18
C ALA A 22 -0.43 -1.14 -2.39
N PHE A 23 -1.74 -1.05 -2.26
CA PHE A 23 -2.47 0.21 -2.29
C PHE A 23 -3.75 0.10 -1.48
N ASN A 24 -4.23 1.25 -1.03
CA ASN A 24 -5.52 1.37 -0.39
C ASN A 24 -6.57 1.77 -1.43
N TYR A 25 -7.65 1.02 -1.50
CA TYR A 25 -8.82 1.33 -2.32
C TYR A 25 -9.93 1.78 -1.39
N SER A 26 -9.98 3.09 -1.13
CA SER A 26 -10.96 3.70 -0.24
C SER A 26 -12.22 4.09 -1.01
N GLN A 27 -13.37 3.88 -0.37
CA GLN A 27 -14.68 4.35 -0.79
C GLN A 27 -15.34 5.11 0.36
N GLU A 28 -16.53 5.65 0.16
CA GLU A 28 -17.24 6.47 1.13
C GLU A 28 -17.47 5.73 2.48
N ASP A 29 -18.05 4.54 2.44
CA ASP A 29 -18.42 3.78 3.65
C ASP A 29 -17.41 2.69 4.04
N TYR A 30 -16.61 2.21 3.10
CA TYR A 30 -15.67 1.11 3.32
C TYR A 30 -14.50 1.18 2.35
N GLY A 31 -13.51 0.35 2.57
CA GLY A 31 -12.35 0.25 1.69
C GLY A 31 -11.69 -1.11 1.78
N THR A 32 -10.76 -1.34 0.89
CA THR A 32 -9.98 -2.57 0.84
C THR A 32 -8.49 -2.23 0.69
N TYR A 33 -7.67 -2.80 1.56
CA TYR A 33 -6.23 -2.75 1.38
C TYR A 33 -5.78 -3.93 0.52
N ILE A 34 -5.23 -3.65 -0.64
CA ILE A 34 -4.88 -4.64 -1.65
C ILE A 34 -3.38 -4.81 -1.70
N LEU A 35 -2.92 -6.06 -1.52
CA LEU A 35 -1.56 -6.49 -1.83
C LEU A 35 -1.61 -7.37 -3.07
N TYR A 36 -0.71 -7.16 -4.01
CA TYR A 36 -0.63 -7.98 -5.22
C TYR A 36 0.82 -8.32 -5.55
N GLY A 37 1.02 -9.45 -6.19
CA GLY A 37 2.32 -9.86 -6.65
C GLY A 37 2.24 -10.80 -7.84
N LEU A 38 3.24 -10.73 -8.71
CA LEU A 38 3.40 -11.60 -9.87
C LEU A 38 4.62 -12.50 -9.63
N PRO A 39 4.42 -13.78 -9.28
CA PRO A 39 5.53 -14.70 -9.02
C PRO A 39 6.41 -14.89 -10.26
N GLN A 40 7.71 -15.09 -10.04
CA GLN A 40 8.67 -15.43 -11.08
C GLN A 40 9.11 -16.89 -10.90
N SER A 41 9.10 -17.66 -12.01
CA SER A 41 9.60 -19.05 -11.95
C SER A 41 11.02 -19.12 -11.37
N PRO A 42 11.32 -20.10 -10.50
CA PRO A 42 10.51 -21.28 -10.14
C PRO A 42 9.55 -21.09 -8.97
N PHE A 43 9.37 -19.86 -8.48
CA PHE A 43 8.55 -19.59 -7.30
C PHE A 43 7.05 -19.58 -7.64
N THR A 44 6.24 -19.98 -6.66
CA THR A 44 4.79 -20.04 -6.75
C THR A 44 4.13 -18.86 -6.04
N ALA A 45 2.81 -18.66 -6.26
CA ALA A 45 2.03 -17.70 -5.49
C ALA A 45 2.06 -18.00 -3.99
N ALA A 46 2.08 -19.28 -3.58
CA ALA A 46 2.20 -19.67 -2.19
C ALA A 46 3.55 -19.26 -1.57
N ASN A 47 4.65 -19.37 -2.31
CA ASN A 47 5.95 -18.90 -1.84
C ASN A 47 5.94 -17.37 -1.63
N LEU A 48 5.34 -16.65 -2.58
CA LEU A 48 5.24 -15.22 -2.51
C LEU A 48 4.36 -14.76 -1.33
N LEU A 49 3.23 -15.45 -1.10
CA LEU A 49 2.35 -15.17 0.03
C LEU A 49 3.06 -15.33 1.37
N ALA A 50 3.87 -16.38 1.53
CA ALA A 50 4.65 -16.59 2.76
C ALA A 50 5.62 -15.42 3.04
N GLU A 51 6.29 -14.91 2.01
CA GLU A 51 7.20 -13.76 2.16
C GLU A 51 6.44 -12.46 2.47
N ILE A 52 5.26 -12.28 1.89
CA ILE A 52 4.38 -11.16 2.22
C ILE A 52 3.96 -11.22 3.69
N ASP A 53 3.58 -12.41 4.17
CA ASP A 53 3.18 -12.62 5.56
C ASP A 53 4.31 -12.31 6.54
N GLU A 54 5.55 -12.70 6.23
CA GLU A 54 6.70 -12.33 7.05
C GLU A 54 6.87 -10.80 7.16
N GLU A 55 6.70 -10.08 6.05
CA GLU A 55 6.83 -8.62 6.05
C GLU A 55 5.66 -7.94 6.80
N ILE A 56 4.46 -8.50 6.73
CA ILE A 56 3.30 -8.04 7.52
C ILE A 56 3.58 -8.26 9.01
N VAL A 57 4.06 -9.43 9.42
CA VAL A 57 4.40 -9.72 10.82
C VAL A 57 5.46 -8.75 11.35
N LYS A 58 6.49 -8.44 10.56
CA LYS A 58 7.49 -7.42 10.94
C LYS A 58 6.84 -6.05 11.11
N LEU A 59 5.95 -5.64 10.22
CA LEU A 59 5.24 -4.36 10.34
C LEU A 59 4.36 -4.29 11.59
N GLN A 60 3.83 -5.43 12.04
CA GLN A 60 3.00 -5.53 13.24
C GLN A 60 3.82 -5.59 14.54
N THR A 61 5.07 -6.06 14.49
CA THR A 61 5.88 -6.31 15.68
C THR A 61 7.01 -5.32 15.89
N GLU A 62 7.48 -4.70 14.83
CA GLU A 62 8.60 -3.77 14.83
C GLU A 62 8.16 -2.37 14.42
N LEU A 63 8.85 -1.34 14.89
CA LEU A 63 8.68 0.01 14.38
C LEU A 63 9.46 0.15 13.07
N ILE A 64 8.87 0.82 12.08
CA ILE A 64 9.63 1.24 10.90
C ILE A 64 10.75 2.21 11.31
N SER A 65 11.82 2.30 10.53
CA SER A 65 12.90 3.23 10.82
C SER A 65 12.43 4.70 10.71
N GLU A 66 13.07 5.62 11.44
CA GLU A 66 12.84 7.07 11.29
C GLU A 66 13.04 7.51 9.83
N LYS A 67 14.05 6.94 9.18
CA LYS A 67 14.34 7.21 7.76
C LYS A 67 13.19 6.76 6.85
N ASP A 68 12.54 5.63 7.14
CA ASP A 68 11.40 5.18 6.36
C ASP A 68 10.18 6.06 6.60
N LEU A 69 9.91 6.47 7.85
CA LEU A 69 8.85 7.42 8.15
C LEU A 69 9.06 8.74 7.39
N GLN A 70 10.25 9.33 7.48
CA GLN A 70 10.58 10.56 6.75
C GLN A 70 10.42 10.40 5.24
N LYS A 71 10.83 9.24 4.69
CA LYS A 71 10.62 8.94 3.27
C LYS A 71 9.15 8.91 2.89
N LEU A 72 8.30 8.33 3.73
CA LEU A 72 6.85 8.30 3.50
C LEU A 72 6.24 9.69 3.55
N GLN A 73 6.61 10.50 4.53
CA GLN A 73 6.19 11.90 4.63
C GLN A 73 6.60 12.70 3.39
N ASN A 74 7.87 12.60 2.96
CA ASN A 74 8.35 13.28 1.76
C ASN A 74 7.62 12.80 0.48
N GLN A 75 7.25 11.53 0.39
CA GLN A 75 6.46 11.02 -0.73
C GLN A 75 5.04 11.59 -0.73
N PHE A 76 4.44 11.71 0.45
CA PHE A 76 3.14 12.32 0.60
C PHE A 76 3.17 13.81 0.23
N ASP A 77 4.18 14.55 0.72
CA ASP A 77 4.37 15.97 0.39
C ASP A 77 4.45 16.18 -1.12
N ASN A 78 5.26 15.37 -1.80
CA ASN A 78 5.37 15.43 -3.26
C ASN A 78 4.04 15.13 -3.96
N GLN A 79 3.30 14.12 -3.50
CA GLN A 79 2.00 13.79 -4.06
C GLN A 79 0.98 14.91 -3.83
N TYR A 80 0.96 15.47 -2.63
CA TYR A 80 0.09 16.57 -2.25
C TYR A 80 0.36 17.82 -3.09
N VAL A 81 1.62 18.24 -3.23
CA VAL A 81 2.01 19.38 -4.08
C VAL A 81 1.62 19.14 -5.53
N ASN A 82 1.90 17.95 -6.07
CA ASN A 82 1.59 17.62 -7.45
C ASN A 82 0.07 17.59 -7.71
N SER A 83 -0.72 17.03 -6.81
CA SER A 83 -2.19 16.99 -6.95
C SER A 83 -2.85 18.37 -6.90
N ASN A 84 -2.21 19.33 -6.22
CA ASN A 84 -2.67 20.71 -6.10
C ASN A 84 -1.96 21.69 -7.05
N SER A 85 -1.18 21.21 -8.03
CA SER A 85 -0.42 22.07 -8.94
C SER A 85 -1.22 22.60 -10.13
N THR A 86 -2.43 22.08 -10.35
CA THR A 86 -3.30 22.47 -11.47
C THR A 86 -4.68 22.91 -10.96
N ILE A 87 -5.37 23.74 -11.73
CA ILE A 87 -6.75 24.15 -11.42
C ILE A 87 -7.68 22.93 -11.33
N GLU A 88 -7.52 21.98 -12.25
CA GLU A 88 -8.28 20.72 -12.24
C GLU A 88 -8.01 19.91 -10.97
N GLY A 89 -6.75 19.76 -10.57
CA GLY A 89 -6.36 19.06 -9.35
C GLY A 89 -6.97 19.71 -8.09
N ILE A 90 -6.87 21.02 -7.98
CA ILE A 90 -7.47 21.78 -6.87
C ILE A 90 -9.00 21.58 -6.86
N ALA A 91 -9.67 21.73 -8.00
CA ALA A 91 -11.12 21.55 -8.09
C ALA A 91 -11.56 20.14 -7.70
N ASN A 92 -10.87 19.12 -8.17
CA ASN A 92 -11.14 17.72 -7.82
C ASN A 92 -10.94 17.46 -6.32
N ASN A 93 -9.85 17.98 -5.74
CA ASN A 93 -9.58 17.79 -4.30
C ASN A 93 -10.63 18.51 -3.45
N LEU A 94 -10.99 19.76 -3.77
CA LEU A 94 -12.05 20.49 -3.06
C LEU A 94 -13.40 19.78 -3.14
N ALA A 95 -13.77 19.27 -4.34
CA ALA A 95 -15.00 18.51 -4.51
C ALA A 95 -14.99 17.20 -3.69
N THR A 96 -13.86 16.48 -3.69
CA THR A 96 -13.69 15.25 -2.93
C THR A 96 -13.77 15.50 -1.42
N TYR A 97 -13.08 16.52 -0.91
CA TYR A 97 -13.13 16.86 0.51
C TYR A 97 -14.52 17.29 0.95
N HIS A 98 -15.22 18.07 0.12
CA HIS A 98 -16.60 18.46 0.41
C HIS A 98 -17.55 17.23 0.42
N LEU A 99 -17.46 16.39 -0.61
CA LEU A 99 -18.37 15.26 -0.78
C LEU A 99 -18.19 14.17 0.28
N LEU A 100 -16.93 13.78 0.55
CA LEU A 100 -16.64 12.64 1.42
C LEU A 100 -16.47 13.01 2.90
N TYR A 101 -16.01 14.23 3.19
CA TYR A 101 -15.66 14.63 4.56
C TYR A 101 -16.44 15.85 5.05
N GLY A 102 -17.13 16.57 4.17
CA GLY A 102 -17.87 17.79 4.51
C GLY A 102 -16.97 18.98 4.87
N ASP A 103 -15.66 18.86 4.67
CA ASP A 103 -14.68 19.88 5.06
C ASP A 103 -13.67 20.16 3.94
N VAL A 104 -13.90 21.25 3.21
CA VAL A 104 -12.99 21.70 2.14
C VAL A 104 -11.65 22.22 2.66
N ASN A 105 -11.56 22.57 3.96
CA ASN A 105 -10.32 23.06 4.55
C ASN A 105 -9.25 21.97 4.68
N LEU A 106 -9.61 20.70 4.48
CA LEU A 106 -8.64 19.61 4.38
C LEU A 106 -7.57 19.86 3.32
N ILE A 107 -7.89 20.65 2.27
CA ILE A 107 -6.87 21.06 1.28
C ILE A 107 -5.72 21.89 1.90
N ASN A 108 -5.90 22.44 3.08
CA ASN A 108 -4.87 23.22 3.77
C ASN A 108 -4.23 22.45 4.94
N THR A 109 -4.93 21.48 5.51
CA THR A 109 -4.54 20.85 6.78
C THR A 109 -4.17 19.36 6.67
N GLU A 110 -4.50 18.70 5.56
CA GLU A 110 -4.22 17.26 5.39
C GLU A 110 -2.74 16.93 5.51
N ILE A 111 -1.86 17.79 5.02
CA ILE A 111 -0.41 17.61 5.10
C ILE A 111 0.08 17.53 6.55
N GLU A 112 -0.47 18.38 7.44
CA GLU A 112 -0.12 18.37 8.86
C GLU A 112 -0.60 17.08 9.55
N MET A 113 -1.77 16.56 9.17
CA MET A 113 -2.28 15.29 9.66
C MET A 113 -1.35 14.13 9.30
N TYR A 114 -0.84 14.08 8.06
CA TYR A 114 0.11 13.04 7.66
C TYR A 114 1.46 13.19 8.37
N HIS A 115 1.91 14.41 8.65
CA HIS A 115 3.15 14.66 9.40
C HIS A 115 3.03 14.30 10.89
N SER A 116 1.83 14.31 11.44
CA SER A 116 1.60 13.91 12.85
C SER A 116 1.62 12.40 13.08
N ILE A 117 1.54 11.59 12.00
CA ILE A 117 1.50 10.13 12.12
C ILE A 117 2.82 9.60 12.67
N THR A 118 2.71 8.79 13.72
CA THR A 118 3.83 8.15 14.41
C THR A 118 4.11 6.74 13.89
N ARG A 119 5.31 6.23 14.16
CA ARG A 119 5.68 4.85 13.81
C ARG A 119 4.85 3.82 14.60
N GLU A 120 4.50 4.16 15.83
CA GLU A 120 3.63 3.39 16.71
C GLU A 120 2.24 3.23 16.11
N GLU A 121 1.65 4.31 15.62
CA GLU A 121 0.34 4.28 14.96
C GLU A 121 0.35 3.43 13.69
N ILE A 122 1.41 3.52 12.88
CA ILE A 122 1.57 2.66 11.69
C ILE A 122 1.58 1.18 12.08
N ARG A 123 2.36 0.80 13.11
CA ARG A 123 2.40 -0.58 13.63
C ARG A 123 1.03 -1.02 14.15
N ASP A 124 0.36 -0.18 14.91
CA ASP A 124 -0.90 -0.54 15.57
C ASP A 124 -2.06 -0.64 14.55
N ILE A 125 -2.08 0.18 13.53
CA ILE A 125 -2.98 0.04 12.37
C ILE A 125 -2.69 -1.27 11.61
N ALA A 126 -1.43 -1.62 11.41
CA ALA A 126 -1.07 -2.90 10.79
C ALA A 126 -1.58 -4.11 11.61
N LYS A 127 -1.47 -4.06 12.95
CA LYS A 127 -2.05 -5.09 13.83
C LYS A 127 -3.56 -5.19 13.69
N LYS A 128 -4.23 -4.07 13.58
CA LYS A 128 -5.70 -4.01 13.54
C LYS A 128 -6.25 -4.54 12.22
N TYR A 129 -5.65 -4.18 11.10
CA TYR A 129 -6.25 -4.40 9.77
C TYR A 129 -5.56 -5.48 8.94
N LEU A 130 -4.27 -5.76 9.14
CA LEU A 130 -3.56 -6.77 8.34
C LEU A 130 -3.61 -8.16 9.02
N ASN A 131 -4.81 -8.59 9.40
CA ASN A 131 -5.03 -9.85 10.09
C ASN A 131 -5.30 -10.98 9.09
N PRO A 132 -4.63 -12.15 9.19
CA PRO A 132 -4.89 -13.30 8.32
C PRO A 132 -6.34 -13.76 8.28
N ASN A 133 -7.09 -13.59 9.37
CA ASN A 133 -8.50 -13.99 9.46
C ASN A 133 -9.47 -12.99 8.78
N GLN A 134 -8.99 -11.85 8.33
CA GLN A 134 -9.79 -10.79 7.69
C GLN A 134 -9.36 -10.54 6.25
N ARG A 135 -8.68 -11.49 5.62
CA ARG A 135 -8.21 -11.36 4.24
C ARG A 135 -8.84 -12.40 3.32
N MET A 136 -8.92 -12.04 2.05
CA MET A 136 -9.17 -12.96 0.94
C MET A 136 -7.88 -13.09 0.13
N VAL A 137 -7.56 -14.32 -0.28
CA VAL A 137 -6.45 -14.59 -1.20
C VAL A 137 -7.03 -15.04 -2.52
N LEU A 138 -6.67 -14.35 -3.60
CA LEU A 138 -7.04 -14.69 -4.97
C LEU A 138 -5.80 -15.12 -5.72
N ASP A 139 -5.78 -16.36 -6.21
CA ASP A 139 -4.71 -16.91 -7.01
C ASP A 139 -5.16 -17.03 -8.48
N TYR A 140 -4.54 -16.24 -9.34
CA TYR A 140 -4.79 -16.28 -10.79
C TYR A 140 -3.78 -17.19 -11.45
N VAL A 141 -4.23 -18.38 -11.85
CA VAL A 141 -3.40 -19.35 -12.56
C VAL A 141 -3.76 -19.41 -14.04
N PRO A 142 -2.79 -19.62 -14.94
CA PRO A 142 -3.07 -19.84 -16.36
C PRO A 142 -3.99 -21.03 -16.56
N VAL A 143 -4.95 -20.91 -17.45
CA VAL A 143 -5.75 -22.05 -17.90
C VAL A 143 -4.82 -23.04 -18.58
N LYS A 144 -4.77 -24.30 -18.10
CA LYS A 144 -4.00 -25.35 -18.79
C LYS A 144 -4.64 -25.55 -20.17
N ASP A 145 -3.83 -25.33 -21.19
CA ASP A 145 -4.22 -25.56 -22.58
C ASP A 145 -4.57 -27.06 -22.74
N LYS A 146 -5.83 -27.37 -23.05
CA LYS A 146 -6.30 -28.76 -23.26
C LYS A 146 -5.81 -29.36 -24.57
N SER A 147 -5.01 -28.62 -25.35
CA SER A 147 -4.53 -29.02 -26.68
C SER A 147 -3.22 -29.81 -26.70
N GLN A 148 -2.69 -30.21 -25.53
CA GLN A 148 -1.45 -31.03 -25.45
C GLN A 148 -1.71 -32.40 -24.78
N ASN A 149 -2.77 -33.09 -25.19
CA ASN A 149 -2.94 -34.53 -24.97
C ASN A 149 -3.11 -35.23 -26.30
#